data_7cdc8cf714d863031e5a962f4d8b02be
#
_entry.id   7cdc8cf714d863031e5a962f4d8b02be
#
_cell.length_a   1.000
_cell.length_b   1.000
_cell.length_c   1.000
_cell.angle_alpha   90.00
_cell.angle_beta   90.00
_cell.angle_gamma   90.00
#
_symmetry.space_group_name_H-M   'P 1'
#
loop_
_entity.id
_entity.type
_entity.pdbx_description
1 polymer ?
#
loop_
_entity_poly.entity_id
_entity_poly.type
_entity_poly.pdbx_seq_one_letter_code
_entity_poly.pdbx_strand_id
1 'polypeptide(L)'
;MKYRRKLFRHRDAYDLKGTDQLFLRAARENCAYAYAHCPGYRAILDDAGFSPERLQTMDDLGDLPFLPTALFKRRRLFSVPRWRLPLVVTSSGTSSGKASEIGFTVGDLWAGLKMVLHICKLRKLLSFRPCHYVVFGYQPKHRNRTGVSRTAFGVTLFTPALSRTYALRWKKAGRAAESGRPVDAPAAGAAGAYVLDLGAVQDAIVKHSKSRFPLRFMGFPAYAWFLMKRMDEQNVRVQLPKGSKLMLGGGWKQFYAEEVDKAQFYALAKKVLGLDDRDIVEFFGAVEHPIFYNDCQRHHFHVPVYSRIIIRDPKTLAPVPNGTPGLVNLISPMDIGTPLLSVMTDDLGVLHDACECGCGLDSPWLEILGRVGLRDIKTCAAGASEILNKVEVAL
;
A
#
# COMPACT_ATOMS: atom_id res chain seq x y z
N MET A 1 -14.89 6.37 -18.87
CA MET A 1 -14.50 4.96 -18.72
C MET A 1 -15.66 4.15 -18.17
N LYS A 2 -16.29 3.36 -19.04
CA LYS A 2 -17.51 2.59 -18.75
C LYS A 2 -17.18 1.29 -18.00
N TYR A 3 -16.22 0.53 -18.50
CA TYR A 3 -15.88 -0.81 -17.97
C TYR A 3 -15.18 -0.71 -16.62
N ARG A 4 -14.23 0.23 -16.46
CA ARG A 4 -13.63 0.56 -15.17
C ARG A 4 -14.70 0.86 -14.10
N ARG A 5 -15.70 1.68 -14.42
CA ARG A 5 -16.78 2.04 -13.51
C ARG A 5 -17.63 0.84 -13.09
N LYS A 6 -17.86 -0.10 -14.02
CA LYS A 6 -18.55 -1.37 -13.73
C LYS A 6 -17.73 -2.25 -12.82
N LEU A 7 -16.42 -2.40 -13.10
CA LEU A 7 -15.49 -3.21 -12.29
C LEU A 7 -15.46 -2.75 -10.83
N PHE A 8 -15.29 -1.45 -10.58
CA PHE A 8 -15.26 -0.90 -9.22
C PHE A 8 -16.63 -0.85 -8.52
N ARG A 9 -17.71 -1.29 -9.18
CA ARG A 9 -19.05 -1.50 -8.60
C ARG A 9 -19.36 -2.97 -8.39
N HIS A 10 -18.47 -3.87 -8.78
CA HIS A 10 -18.68 -5.31 -8.57
C HIS A 10 -18.77 -5.60 -7.07
N ARG A 11 -19.78 -6.38 -6.67
CA ARG A 11 -20.11 -6.55 -5.24
C ARG A 11 -19.18 -7.50 -4.51
N ASP A 12 -18.77 -8.57 -5.19
CA ASP A 12 -17.81 -9.53 -4.67
C ASP A 12 -16.40 -9.10 -5.06
N ALA A 13 -15.62 -8.72 -4.06
CA ALA A 13 -14.26 -8.21 -4.28
C ALA A 13 -13.27 -9.31 -4.71
N TYR A 14 -13.65 -10.60 -4.64
CA TYR A 14 -12.76 -11.72 -4.90
C TYR A 14 -13.26 -12.69 -5.99
N ASP A 15 -14.34 -12.36 -6.69
CA ASP A 15 -14.83 -13.09 -7.87
C ASP A 15 -13.99 -12.75 -9.12
N LEU A 16 -12.75 -13.26 -9.18
CA LEU A 16 -11.85 -12.95 -10.30
C LEU A 16 -12.37 -13.57 -11.60
N LYS A 17 -12.71 -14.86 -11.58
CA LYS A 17 -13.17 -15.61 -12.78
C LYS A 17 -14.40 -14.95 -13.40
N GLY A 18 -15.38 -14.55 -12.58
CA GLY A 18 -16.57 -13.85 -13.04
C GLY A 18 -16.32 -12.45 -13.57
N THR A 19 -15.13 -11.88 -13.27
CA THR A 19 -14.76 -10.51 -13.68
C THR A 19 -13.64 -10.42 -14.71
N ASP A 20 -13.04 -11.51 -15.17
CA ASP A 20 -11.91 -11.49 -16.11
C ASP A 20 -12.18 -10.69 -17.38
N GLN A 21 -13.30 -10.94 -18.05
CA GLN A 21 -13.68 -10.19 -19.25
C GLN A 21 -13.95 -8.71 -18.95
N LEU A 22 -14.51 -8.41 -17.77
CA LEU A 22 -14.76 -7.03 -17.35
C LEU A 22 -13.45 -6.32 -17.02
N PHE A 23 -12.52 -7.02 -16.34
CA PHE A 23 -11.19 -6.52 -16.03
C PHE A 23 -10.41 -6.21 -17.31
N LEU A 24 -10.36 -7.14 -18.24
CA LEU A 24 -9.66 -6.97 -19.52
C LEU A 24 -10.20 -5.75 -20.31
N ARG A 25 -11.53 -5.60 -20.40
CA ARG A 25 -12.13 -4.43 -21.04
C ARG A 25 -11.80 -3.12 -20.31
N ALA A 26 -11.74 -3.15 -18.97
CA ALA A 26 -11.35 -1.99 -18.18
C ALA A 26 -9.86 -1.66 -18.34
N ALA A 27 -8.98 -2.67 -18.40
CA ALA A 27 -7.55 -2.52 -18.66
C ALA A 27 -7.31 -1.91 -20.06
N ARG A 28 -7.95 -2.44 -21.10
CA ARG A 28 -7.88 -1.91 -22.46
C ARG A 28 -8.38 -0.46 -22.54
N GLU A 29 -9.50 -0.15 -21.89
CA GLU A 29 -10.07 1.21 -21.80
C GLU A 29 -9.09 2.18 -21.10
N ASN A 30 -8.41 1.73 -20.02
CA ASN A 30 -7.42 2.52 -19.30
C ASN A 30 -6.12 2.70 -20.12
N CYS A 31 -5.62 1.63 -20.73
CA CYS A 31 -4.45 1.66 -21.60
C CYS A 31 -4.64 2.64 -22.77
N ALA A 32 -5.75 2.55 -23.49
CA ALA A 32 -6.07 3.43 -24.61
C ALA A 32 -6.19 4.90 -24.16
N TYR A 33 -6.75 5.14 -22.99
CA TYR A 33 -6.85 6.50 -22.45
C TYR A 33 -5.45 7.06 -22.12
N ALA A 34 -4.63 6.30 -21.39
CA ALA A 34 -3.27 6.73 -21.04
C ALA A 34 -2.39 6.92 -22.28
N TYR A 35 -2.50 6.04 -23.28
CA TYR A 35 -1.81 6.15 -24.56
C TYR A 35 -2.18 7.44 -25.30
N ALA A 36 -3.46 7.80 -25.32
CA ALA A 36 -3.92 9.02 -25.99
C ALA A 36 -3.53 10.32 -25.27
N HIS A 37 -3.42 10.30 -23.94
CA HIS A 37 -3.33 11.53 -23.13
C HIS A 37 -2.01 11.72 -22.37
N CYS A 38 -1.13 10.70 -22.34
CA CYS A 38 0.18 10.80 -21.70
C CYS A 38 1.29 10.50 -22.73
N PRO A 39 1.95 11.53 -23.32
CA PRO A 39 3.00 11.32 -24.33
C PRO A 39 4.11 10.40 -23.86
N GLY A 40 4.57 10.53 -22.60
CA GLY A 40 5.60 9.66 -22.05
C GLY A 40 5.18 8.19 -21.94
N TYR A 41 3.92 7.91 -21.61
CA TYR A 41 3.40 6.55 -21.62
C TYR A 41 3.26 5.97 -23.02
N ARG A 42 2.77 6.81 -23.97
CA ARG A 42 2.71 6.44 -25.40
C ARG A 42 4.10 6.02 -25.92
N ALA A 43 5.11 6.85 -25.70
CA ALA A 43 6.46 6.56 -26.15
C ALA A 43 7.00 5.22 -25.64
N ILE A 44 6.70 4.86 -24.38
CA ILE A 44 7.08 3.56 -23.80
C ILE A 44 6.37 2.39 -24.50
N LEU A 45 5.07 2.54 -24.81
CA LEU A 45 4.33 1.51 -25.52
C LEU A 45 4.79 1.37 -26.97
N ASP A 46 5.02 2.48 -27.66
CA ASP A 46 5.49 2.51 -29.07
C ASP A 46 6.88 1.86 -29.20
N ASP A 47 7.80 2.15 -28.28
CA ASP A 47 9.14 1.54 -28.24
C ASP A 47 9.09 0.02 -27.98
N ALA A 48 8.12 -0.42 -27.17
CA ALA A 48 7.87 -1.84 -26.95
C ALA A 48 7.04 -2.52 -28.07
N GLY A 49 6.64 -1.79 -29.10
CA GLY A 49 5.78 -2.29 -30.18
C GLY A 49 4.42 -2.76 -29.68
N PHE A 50 3.90 -2.16 -28.60
CA PHE A 50 2.65 -2.54 -27.96
C PHE A 50 1.54 -1.50 -28.21
N SER A 51 0.38 -1.97 -28.61
CA SER A 51 -0.81 -1.12 -28.75
C SER A 51 -1.94 -1.56 -27.82
N PRO A 52 -2.84 -0.66 -27.39
CA PRO A 52 -3.95 -1.00 -26.51
C PRO A 52 -4.90 -2.07 -27.10
N GLU A 53 -4.97 -2.18 -28.43
CA GLU A 53 -5.80 -3.16 -29.14
C GLU A 53 -5.32 -4.60 -28.97
N ARG A 54 -4.04 -4.80 -28.62
CA ARG A 54 -3.47 -6.13 -28.35
C ARG A 54 -4.05 -6.77 -27.07
N LEU A 55 -4.62 -6.00 -26.15
CA LEU A 55 -5.27 -6.53 -24.94
C LEU A 55 -6.62 -7.18 -25.30
N GLN A 56 -6.62 -8.43 -25.73
CA GLN A 56 -7.80 -9.20 -26.16
C GLN A 56 -8.14 -10.36 -25.23
N THR A 57 -7.12 -10.97 -24.64
CA THR A 57 -7.21 -12.09 -23.72
C THR A 57 -6.53 -11.77 -22.40
N MET A 58 -6.75 -12.56 -21.36
CA MET A 58 -6.07 -12.35 -20.06
C MET A 58 -4.56 -12.61 -20.16
N ASP A 59 -4.13 -13.48 -21.09
CA ASP A 59 -2.72 -13.80 -21.31
C ASP A 59 -1.96 -12.59 -21.89
N ASP A 60 -2.63 -11.75 -22.68
CA ASP A 60 -2.02 -10.53 -23.24
C ASP A 60 -1.59 -9.51 -22.17
N LEU A 61 -2.07 -9.66 -20.92
CA LEU A 61 -1.58 -8.87 -19.79
C LEU A 61 -0.11 -9.18 -19.48
N GLY A 62 0.37 -10.37 -19.84
CA GLY A 62 1.76 -10.78 -19.73
C GLY A 62 2.70 -9.97 -20.62
N ASP A 63 2.22 -9.56 -21.78
CA ASP A 63 2.95 -8.79 -22.79
C ASP A 63 2.83 -7.27 -22.56
N LEU A 64 1.93 -6.83 -21.69
CA LEU A 64 1.76 -5.41 -21.39
C LEU A 64 3.03 -4.83 -20.78
N PRO A 65 3.63 -3.79 -21.39
CA PRO A 65 4.79 -3.12 -20.83
C PRO A 65 4.51 -2.61 -19.42
N PHE A 66 5.41 -2.87 -18.51
CA PHE A 66 5.30 -2.41 -17.12
C PHE A 66 6.17 -1.18 -16.87
N LEU A 67 5.73 -0.32 -15.95
CA LEU A 67 6.46 0.84 -15.48
C LEU A 67 7.12 0.51 -14.14
N PRO A 68 8.46 0.54 -14.03
CA PRO A 68 9.11 0.33 -12.74
C PRO A 68 8.83 1.51 -11.78
N THR A 69 8.67 1.23 -10.49
CA THR A 69 8.41 2.26 -9.45
C THR A 69 9.47 3.37 -9.47
N ALA A 70 10.72 3.05 -9.82
CA ALA A 70 11.81 4.01 -9.94
C ALA A 70 11.59 5.09 -11.03
N LEU A 71 10.78 4.78 -12.06
CA LEU A 71 10.44 5.74 -13.12
C LEU A 71 9.68 6.93 -12.55
N PHE A 72 8.69 6.69 -11.70
CA PHE A 72 7.86 7.74 -11.08
C PHE A 72 8.64 8.66 -10.11
N LYS A 73 9.82 8.23 -9.66
CA LYS A 73 10.75 9.08 -8.89
C LYS A 73 11.55 10.03 -9.77
N ARG A 74 11.67 9.72 -11.06
CA ARG A 74 12.47 10.48 -12.03
C ARG A 74 11.63 11.33 -12.96
N ARG A 75 10.42 10.88 -13.29
CA ARG A 75 9.53 11.49 -14.29
C ARG A 75 8.11 11.64 -13.72
N ARG A 76 7.49 12.77 -14.05
CA ARG A 76 6.07 13.01 -13.79
C ARG A 76 5.28 12.58 -15.01
N LEU A 77 4.49 11.55 -14.84
CA LEU A 77 3.62 11.01 -15.88
C LEU A 77 2.17 11.26 -15.47
N PHE A 78 1.53 12.27 -16.06
CA PHE A 78 0.11 12.53 -15.84
C PHE A 78 -0.65 12.41 -17.16
N SER A 79 -1.79 11.73 -17.12
CA SER A 79 -2.71 11.60 -18.26
C SER A 79 -3.78 12.70 -18.28
N VAL A 80 -3.76 13.59 -17.29
CA VAL A 80 -4.67 14.75 -17.20
C VAL A 80 -3.92 16.00 -16.74
N PRO A 81 -4.39 17.20 -17.05
CA PRO A 81 -3.81 18.43 -16.55
C PRO A 81 -3.80 18.49 -15.02
N ARG A 82 -2.78 19.09 -14.43
CA ARG A 82 -2.54 19.16 -12.97
C ARG A 82 -3.74 19.69 -12.17
N TRP A 83 -4.51 20.63 -12.73
CA TRP A 83 -5.68 21.20 -12.09
C TRP A 83 -6.85 20.21 -11.94
N ARG A 84 -6.88 19.12 -12.72
CA ARG A 84 -7.85 18.01 -12.59
C ARG A 84 -7.45 16.96 -11.56
N LEU A 85 -6.31 17.12 -10.88
CA LEU A 85 -5.80 16.22 -9.86
C LEU A 85 -6.02 16.83 -8.47
N PRO A 86 -7.18 16.62 -7.84
CA PRO A 86 -7.48 17.15 -6.50
C PRO A 86 -6.56 16.55 -5.43
N LEU A 87 -6.01 15.37 -5.67
CA LEU A 87 -5.07 14.71 -4.78
C LEU A 87 -3.82 14.32 -5.56
N VAL A 88 -2.67 14.79 -5.07
CA VAL A 88 -1.36 14.24 -5.45
C VAL A 88 -0.67 13.77 -4.19
N VAL A 89 -0.26 12.51 -4.19
CA VAL A 89 0.48 11.88 -3.09
C VAL A 89 1.92 11.62 -3.52
N THR A 90 2.81 11.61 -2.53
CA THR A 90 4.21 11.31 -2.74
C THR A 90 4.58 10.03 -2.01
N SER A 91 5.46 9.21 -2.61
CA SER A 91 6.05 8.08 -1.90
C SER A 91 7.01 8.56 -0.81
N SER A 92 7.40 7.67 0.11
CA SER A 92 8.25 8.03 1.27
C SER A 92 9.70 8.40 0.92
N GLY A 93 10.14 8.26 -0.32
CA GLY A 93 11.46 8.73 -0.80
C GLY A 93 12.70 8.12 -0.11
N THR A 94 12.54 7.03 0.62
CA THR A 94 13.56 6.46 1.54
C THR A 94 14.87 6.00 0.88
N SER A 95 14.90 5.77 -0.42
CA SER A 95 16.07 5.17 -1.09
C SER A 95 16.86 6.07 -2.05
N SER A 96 16.30 7.22 -2.46
CA SER A 96 16.96 8.08 -3.47
C SER A 96 16.78 9.58 -3.26
N GLY A 97 16.21 10.01 -2.14
CA GLY A 97 15.92 11.42 -1.85
C GLY A 97 14.81 12.04 -2.72
N LYS A 98 14.41 11.40 -3.81
CA LYS A 98 13.31 11.84 -4.68
C LYS A 98 12.08 10.97 -4.45
N ALA A 99 10.94 11.60 -4.20
CA ALA A 99 9.66 10.93 -4.01
C ALA A 99 8.90 10.85 -5.35
N SER A 100 8.21 9.74 -5.61
CA SER A 100 7.26 9.64 -6.73
C SER A 100 6.09 10.59 -6.51
N GLU A 101 5.57 11.19 -7.57
CA GLU A 101 4.34 11.97 -7.52
C GLU A 101 3.23 11.23 -8.29
N ILE A 102 2.21 10.78 -7.59
CA ILE A 102 1.05 10.10 -8.16
C ILE A 102 -0.19 10.98 -8.00
N GLY A 103 -0.84 11.27 -9.11
CA GLY A 103 -2.00 12.17 -9.17
C GLY A 103 -3.30 11.42 -9.39
N PHE A 104 -4.29 11.69 -8.56
CA PHE A 104 -5.62 11.06 -8.60
C PHE A 104 -6.68 12.05 -9.05
N THR A 105 -7.52 11.64 -10.00
CA THR A 105 -8.74 12.36 -10.36
C THR A 105 -9.85 12.13 -9.33
N VAL A 106 -10.92 12.92 -9.37
CA VAL A 106 -12.13 12.68 -8.56
C VAL A 106 -12.69 11.28 -8.83
N GLY A 107 -12.64 10.82 -10.08
CA GLY A 107 -13.10 9.48 -10.46
C GLY A 107 -12.26 8.36 -9.84
N ASP A 108 -10.95 8.57 -9.68
CA ASP A 108 -10.04 7.62 -9.05
C ASP A 108 -10.29 7.53 -7.54
N LEU A 109 -10.53 8.68 -6.89
CA LEU A 109 -10.90 8.72 -5.47
C LEU A 109 -12.22 7.99 -5.19
N TRP A 110 -13.22 8.13 -6.07
CA TRP A 110 -14.47 7.38 -5.97
C TRP A 110 -14.30 5.87 -6.19
N ALA A 111 -13.47 5.47 -7.16
CA ALA A 111 -13.13 4.07 -7.39
C ALA A 111 -12.42 3.49 -6.15
N GLY A 112 -11.42 4.20 -5.61
CA GLY A 112 -10.71 3.81 -4.40
C GLY A 112 -11.62 3.69 -3.18
N LEU A 113 -12.55 4.62 -2.98
CA LEU A 113 -13.51 4.53 -1.88
C LEU A 113 -14.38 3.27 -1.98
N LYS A 114 -14.91 2.97 -3.16
CA LYS A 114 -15.73 1.75 -3.37
C LYS A 114 -14.93 0.48 -3.14
N MET A 115 -13.71 0.42 -3.68
CA MET A 115 -12.80 -0.68 -3.47
C MET A 115 -12.56 -0.94 -1.97
N VAL A 116 -12.19 0.10 -1.22
CA VAL A 116 -11.96 0.01 0.22
C VAL A 116 -13.21 -0.49 0.95
N LEU A 117 -14.40 0.04 0.63
CA LEU A 117 -15.66 -0.40 1.23
C LEU A 117 -15.96 -1.88 0.97
N HIS A 118 -15.60 -2.42 -0.21
CA HIS A 118 -15.80 -3.83 -0.53
C HIS A 118 -14.74 -4.71 0.15
N ILE A 119 -13.47 -4.37 0.04
CA ILE A 119 -12.36 -5.16 0.60
C ILE A 119 -12.42 -5.21 2.11
N CYS A 120 -12.74 -4.10 2.77
CA CYS A 120 -12.82 -4.03 4.24
C CYS A 120 -13.91 -4.93 4.85
N LYS A 121 -14.85 -5.44 4.05
CA LYS A 121 -15.86 -6.40 4.51
C LYS A 121 -15.23 -7.73 4.94
N LEU A 122 -14.19 -8.18 4.25
CA LEU A 122 -13.52 -9.45 4.51
C LEU A 122 -13.10 -9.61 5.98
N ARG A 123 -12.46 -8.60 6.54
CA ARG A 123 -11.99 -8.61 7.94
C ARG A 123 -12.87 -7.79 8.89
N LYS A 124 -14.09 -7.38 8.44
CA LYS A 124 -15.04 -6.57 9.22
C LYS A 124 -14.39 -5.30 9.79
N LEU A 125 -13.66 -4.56 8.91
CA LEU A 125 -12.92 -3.37 9.33
C LEU A 125 -13.82 -2.13 9.46
N LEU A 126 -14.95 -2.09 8.75
CA LEU A 126 -15.93 -1.01 8.85
C LEU A 126 -16.87 -1.28 10.02
N SER A 127 -17.14 -0.26 10.83
CA SER A 127 -18.06 -0.36 11.97
C SER A 127 -18.63 1.00 12.32
N PHE A 128 -19.88 1.05 12.74
CA PHE A 128 -20.49 2.25 13.34
C PHE A 128 -20.24 2.36 14.84
N ARG A 129 -19.74 1.30 15.48
CA ARG A 129 -19.39 1.33 16.89
C ARG A 129 -18.14 2.19 17.08
N PRO A 130 -18.17 3.28 17.85
CA PRO A 130 -17.02 4.14 18.08
C PRO A 130 -15.83 3.39 18.66
N CYS A 131 -14.62 3.88 18.40
CA CYS A 131 -13.38 3.28 18.89
C CYS A 131 -12.31 4.34 19.24
N HIS A 132 -11.28 3.91 19.96
CA HIS A 132 -10.08 4.68 20.19
C HIS A 132 -9.01 4.22 19.18
N TYR A 133 -8.38 5.16 18.48
CA TYR A 133 -7.29 4.84 17.54
C TYR A 133 -5.92 5.09 18.17
N VAL A 134 -5.03 4.12 17.97
CA VAL A 134 -3.59 4.24 18.17
C VAL A 134 -2.92 4.12 16.80
N VAL A 135 -2.21 5.16 16.40
CA VAL A 135 -1.59 5.24 15.07
C VAL A 135 -0.06 5.16 15.21
N PHE A 136 0.51 4.06 14.76
CA PHE A 136 1.96 3.85 14.66
C PHE A 136 2.50 4.55 13.40
N GLY A 137 2.35 5.86 13.39
CA GLY A 137 2.70 6.71 12.27
C GLY A 137 2.72 8.17 12.68
N TYR A 138 2.92 9.04 11.69
CA TYR A 138 3.07 10.49 11.90
C TYR A 138 1.74 11.16 12.25
N GLN A 139 1.75 12.00 13.26
CA GLN A 139 0.65 12.91 13.54
C GLN A 139 0.43 13.84 12.33
N PRO A 140 -0.81 13.96 11.79
CA PRO A 140 -1.10 14.84 10.66
C PRO A 140 -0.72 16.29 10.99
N LYS A 141 0.04 16.91 10.11
CA LYS A 141 0.34 18.35 10.13
C LYS A 141 0.27 18.89 8.71
N HIS A 142 -0.03 20.18 8.55
CA HIS A 142 -0.23 20.85 7.25
C HIS A 142 0.92 20.64 6.25
N ARG A 143 2.14 20.34 6.70
CA ARG A 143 3.32 20.10 5.86
C ARG A 143 3.60 18.62 5.53
N ASN A 144 2.98 17.66 6.24
CA ASN A 144 3.19 16.24 5.95
C ASN A 144 2.18 15.75 4.90
N ARG A 145 2.63 15.65 3.64
CA ARG A 145 1.83 15.22 2.47
C ARG A 145 2.13 13.79 2.03
N THR A 146 2.89 13.01 2.81
CA THR A 146 3.26 11.64 2.42
C THR A 146 2.02 10.74 2.31
N GLY A 147 2.03 9.84 1.32
CA GLY A 147 0.96 8.87 1.10
C GLY A 147 0.68 8.04 2.35
N VAL A 148 1.75 7.64 3.07
CA VAL A 148 1.68 6.86 4.31
C VAL A 148 0.88 7.58 5.40
N SER A 149 1.16 8.86 5.67
CA SER A 149 0.42 9.64 6.69
C SER A 149 -1.05 9.80 6.32
N ARG A 150 -1.35 9.99 5.02
CA ARG A 150 -2.72 10.12 4.53
C ARG A 150 -3.49 8.81 4.61
N THR A 151 -2.84 7.71 4.22
CA THR A 151 -3.44 6.37 4.33
C THR A 151 -3.69 6.01 5.79
N ALA A 152 -2.73 6.20 6.68
CA ALA A 152 -2.91 5.94 8.10
C ALA A 152 -4.05 6.77 8.71
N PHE A 153 -4.16 8.05 8.36
CA PHE A 153 -5.30 8.87 8.76
C PHE A 153 -6.61 8.38 8.13
N GLY A 154 -6.60 8.04 6.83
CA GLY A 154 -7.77 7.53 6.10
C GLY A 154 -8.38 6.29 6.74
N VAL A 155 -7.54 5.35 7.19
CA VAL A 155 -8.00 4.15 7.92
C VAL A 155 -8.71 4.50 9.23
N THR A 156 -8.35 5.62 9.88
CA THR A 156 -9.06 6.07 11.09
C THR A 156 -10.47 6.62 10.81
N LEU A 157 -10.89 6.65 9.55
CA LEU A 157 -12.26 7.00 9.15
C LEU A 157 -13.17 5.77 8.95
N PHE A 158 -12.61 4.56 9.02
CA PHE A 158 -13.38 3.31 8.88
C PHE A 158 -14.38 3.09 10.03
N THR A 159 -14.17 3.77 11.13
CA THR A 159 -14.99 3.69 12.33
C THR A 159 -15.00 5.05 13.01
N PRO A 160 -16.12 5.49 13.62
CA PRO A 160 -16.15 6.76 14.36
C PRO A 160 -15.08 6.78 15.45
N ALA A 161 -14.19 7.79 15.41
CA ALA A 161 -13.06 7.89 16.31
C ALA A 161 -13.37 8.77 17.52
N LEU A 162 -13.36 8.19 18.72
CA LEU A 162 -13.45 8.92 19.99
C LEU A 162 -12.15 9.66 20.33
N SER A 163 -11.02 9.05 20.00
CA SER A 163 -9.70 9.64 20.16
C SER A 163 -8.71 9.09 19.13
N ARG A 164 -7.63 9.82 18.90
CA ARG A 164 -6.48 9.40 18.07
C ARG A 164 -5.20 9.69 18.81
N THR A 165 -4.42 8.67 19.11
CA THR A 165 -3.08 8.78 19.71
C THR A 165 -2.06 8.39 18.67
N TYR A 166 -1.05 9.24 18.42
CA TYR A 166 -0.03 9.02 17.40
C TYR A 166 1.31 8.72 18.08
N ALA A 167 2.03 7.71 17.56
CA ALA A 167 3.35 7.36 18.04
C ALA A 167 4.42 8.38 17.64
N LEU A 168 4.32 8.96 16.43
CA LEU A 168 5.22 9.99 15.94
C LEU A 168 4.56 11.35 16.10
N ARG A 169 4.91 12.07 17.16
CA ARG A 169 4.34 13.37 17.52
C ARG A 169 5.25 14.50 17.11
N TRP A 170 4.66 15.55 16.55
CA TRP A 170 5.41 16.77 16.25
C TRP A 170 5.68 17.57 17.53
N LYS A 171 6.95 17.88 17.79
CA LYS A 171 7.38 18.76 18.88
C LYS A 171 8.15 19.96 18.32
N LYS A 172 7.95 21.14 18.89
CA LYS A 172 8.73 22.36 18.55
C LYS A 172 10.21 22.16 18.91
N ALA A 173 11.12 22.85 18.21
CA ALA A 173 12.56 22.64 18.30
C ALA A 173 13.12 22.60 19.73
N GLY A 174 12.70 23.52 20.64
CA GLY A 174 13.16 23.56 22.03
C GLY A 174 12.70 22.37 22.90
N ARG A 175 11.58 21.72 22.58
CA ARG A 175 11.02 20.56 23.31
C ARG A 175 11.35 19.21 22.67
N ALA A 176 11.89 19.21 21.47
CA ALA A 176 12.26 17.97 20.77
C ALA A 176 13.56 17.37 21.36
N ALA A 177 14.47 18.22 21.79
CA ALA A 177 15.74 17.81 22.40
C ALA A 177 15.59 17.10 23.77
N GLU A 178 14.53 17.44 24.51
CA GLU A 178 14.29 16.90 25.86
C GLU A 178 13.51 15.56 25.85
N SER A 179 12.95 15.15 24.73
CA SER A 179 11.90 14.12 24.73
C SER A 179 12.16 12.89 23.90
N GLY A 180 13.40 12.65 23.48
CA GLY A 180 13.79 11.42 22.79
C GLY A 180 14.45 11.65 21.42
N ARG A 181 14.96 10.56 20.82
CA ARG A 181 15.68 10.60 19.54
C ARG A 181 14.74 11.00 18.40
N PRO A 182 15.03 12.07 17.63
CA PRO A 182 14.24 12.39 16.43
C PRO A 182 14.30 11.22 15.44
N VAL A 183 13.15 10.86 14.87
CA VAL A 183 13.07 9.77 13.88
C VAL A 183 13.55 10.22 12.51
N ASP A 184 13.35 11.53 12.21
CA ASP A 184 13.88 12.19 11.01
C ASP A 184 14.76 13.35 11.45
N ALA A 185 15.98 13.45 10.93
CA ALA A 185 16.83 14.61 11.18
C ALA A 185 16.07 15.88 10.72
N PRO A 186 15.87 16.87 11.59
CA PRO A 186 15.22 18.12 11.16
C PRO A 186 16.11 18.79 10.14
N ALA A 187 15.51 19.24 9.02
CA ALA A 187 16.22 20.12 8.09
C ALA A 187 16.74 21.35 8.85
N ALA A 188 17.94 21.82 8.50
CA ALA A 188 18.52 23.01 9.13
C ALA A 188 17.50 24.17 9.11
N GLY A 189 17.20 24.75 10.29
CA GLY A 189 16.19 25.81 10.45
C GLY A 189 14.74 25.32 10.64
N ALA A 190 14.48 24.02 10.83
CA ALA A 190 13.13 23.50 11.03
C ALA A 190 12.57 23.93 12.40
N ALA A 191 11.31 24.39 12.40
CA ALA A 191 10.57 24.84 13.59
C ALA A 191 10.25 23.70 14.60
N GLY A 192 10.67 22.45 14.33
CA GLY A 192 10.44 21.27 15.17
C GLY A 192 10.71 19.96 14.43
N ALA A 193 10.56 18.85 15.14
CA ALA A 193 10.79 17.49 14.63
C ALA A 193 9.69 16.51 15.08
N TYR A 194 9.59 15.37 14.37
CA TYR A 194 8.79 14.23 14.83
C TYR A 194 9.60 13.43 15.84
N VAL A 195 9.01 13.15 16.96
CA VAL A 195 9.61 12.37 18.05
C VAL A 195 8.74 11.14 18.31
N LEU A 196 9.38 9.97 18.44
CA LEU A 196 8.72 8.73 18.80
C LEU A 196 8.38 8.76 20.30
N ASP A 197 7.10 8.68 20.63
CA ASP A 197 6.56 8.76 21.99
C ASP A 197 5.79 7.49 22.35
N LEU A 198 6.53 6.40 22.55
CA LEU A 198 5.93 5.10 22.92
C LEU A 198 5.33 5.12 24.34
N GLY A 199 5.82 5.97 25.22
CA GLY A 199 5.27 6.15 26.57
C GLY A 199 3.82 6.66 26.51
N ALA A 200 3.58 7.76 25.81
CA ALA A 200 2.23 8.30 25.64
C ALA A 200 1.28 7.31 24.93
N VAL A 201 1.81 6.47 24.03
CA VAL A 201 1.02 5.42 23.38
C VAL A 201 0.65 4.32 24.38
N GLN A 202 1.59 3.86 25.20
CA GLN A 202 1.36 2.87 26.27
C GLN A 202 0.32 3.36 27.27
N ASP A 203 0.44 4.60 27.74
CA ASP A 203 -0.52 5.21 28.67
C ASP A 203 -1.93 5.27 28.09
N ALA A 204 -2.05 5.62 26.80
CA ALA A 204 -3.33 5.61 26.10
C ALA A 204 -3.91 4.20 25.98
N ILE A 205 -3.11 3.18 25.73
CA ILE A 205 -3.54 1.78 25.68
C ILE A 205 -4.06 1.33 27.05
N VAL A 206 -3.29 1.55 28.11
CA VAL A 206 -3.67 1.21 29.48
C VAL A 206 -4.95 1.94 29.91
N LYS A 207 -5.06 3.23 29.58
CA LYS A 207 -6.27 4.02 29.85
C LYS A 207 -7.49 3.46 29.12
N HIS A 208 -7.36 3.22 27.82
CA HIS A 208 -8.50 2.85 26.99
C HIS A 208 -8.81 1.33 27.02
N SER A 209 -7.90 0.49 27.53
CA SER A 209 -8.22 -0.95 27.77
C SER A 209 -9.37 -1.12 28.78
N LYS A 210 -9.56 -0.16 29.68
CA LYS A 210 -10.67 -0.11 30.64
C LYS A 210 -11.97 0.48 30.07
N SER A 211 -11.96 0.92 28.81
CA SER A 211 -13.13 1.47 28.12
C SER A 211 -14.07 0.36 27.64
N ARG A 212 -15.36 0.66 27.48
CA ARG A 212 -16.31 -0.20 26.76
C ARG A 212 -16.10 -0.19 25.23
N PHE A 213 -15.31 0.76 24.71
CA PHE A 213 -15.07 0.91 23.29
C PHE A 213 -13.78 0.24 22.87
N PRO A 214 -13.73 -0.43 21.70
CA PRO A 214 -12.55 -1.11 21.23
C PRO A 214 -11.41 -0.13 20.89
N LEU A 215 -10.20 -0.65 20.93
CA LEU A 215 -9.01 0.01 20.38
C LEU A 215 -8.73 -0.51 18.99
N ARG A 216 -8.40 0.39 18.09
CA ARG A 216 -7.92 0.08 16.75
C ARG A 216 -6.53 0.66 16.54
N PHE A 217 -5.60 -0.20 16.28
CA PHE A 217 -4.22 0.16 15.99
C PHE A 217 -4.04 0.24 14.48
N MET A 218 -3.23 1.18 14.00
CA MET A 218 -2.87 1.28 12.58
C MET A 218 -1.43 1.75 12.42
N GLY A 219 -0.65 1.08 11.59
CA GLY A 219 0.65 1.56 11.16
C GLY A 219 1.69 0.47 10.97
N PHE A 220 2.96 0.82 11.18
CA PHE A 220 4.08 -0.07 10.89
C PHE A 220 4.26 -1.15 11.94
N PRO A 221 4.50 -2.42 11.52
CA PRO A 221 4.71 -3.54 12.43
C PRO A 221 5.88 -3.30 13.39
N ALA A 222 6.98 -2.69 12.95
CA ALA A 222 8.13 -2.41 13.81
C ALA A 222 7.77 -1.60 15.05
N TYR A 223 6.99 -0.52 14.90
CA TYR A 223 6.61 0.30 16.07
C TYR A 223 5.63 -0.41 16.99
N ALA A 224 4.74 -1.24 16.44
CA ALA A 224 3.87 -2.09 17.24
C ALA A 224 4.68 -3.11 18.04
N TRP A 225 5.66 -3.74 17.39
CA TRP A 225 6.58 -4.68 18.03
C TRP A 225 7.38 -4.03 19.18
N PHE A 226 8.03 -2.90 18.94
CA PHE A 226 8.81 -2.20 19.97
C PHE A 226 7.96 -1.77 21.16
N LEU A 227 6.71 -1.32 20.90
CA LEU A 227 5.79 -1.00 21.98
C LEU A 227 5.43 -2.24 22.80
N MET A 228 5.05 -3.33 22.15
CA MET A 228 4.65 -4.57 22.84
C MET A 228 5.83 -5.17 23.61
N LYS A 229 7.05 -5.14 23.05
CA LYS A 229 8.26 -5.58 23.73
C LYS A 229 8.53 -4.75 24.98
N ARG A 230 8.48 -3.42 24.88
CA ARG A 230 8.58 -2.51 26.02
C ARG A 230 7.53 -2.81 27.10
N MET A 231 6.27 -3.00 26.73
CA MET A 231 5.20 -3.35 27.68
C MET A 231 5.49 -4.69 28.35
N ASP A 232 5.99 -5.67 27.59
CA ASP A 232 6.37 -6.98 28.13
C ASP A 232 7.50 -6.89 29.16
N GLU A 233 8.56 -6.16 28.85
CA GLU A 233 9.71 -5.89 29.76
C GLU A 233 9.27 -5.18 31.04
N GLN A 234 8.28 -4.31 30.98
CA GLN A 234 7.69 -3.60 32.11
C GLN A 234 6.59 -4.38 32.83
N ASN A 235 6.33 -5.63 32.44
CA ASN A 235 5.22 -6.45 32.94
C ASN A 235 3.84 -5.80 32.81
N VAL A 236 3.66 -4.88 31.86
CA VAL A 236 2.36 -4.26 31.56
C VAL A 236 1.57 -5.18 30.64
N ARG A 237 0.46 -5.70 31.13
CA ARG A 237 -0.48 -6.55 30.41
C ARG A 237 -1.86 -5.90 30.43
N VAL A 238 -2.54 -5.93 29.29
CA VAL A 238 -3.90 -5.44 29.17
C VAL A 238 -4.76 -6.46 28.43
N GLN A 239 -6.02 -6.55 28.79
CA GLN A 239 -7.02 -7.26 28.01
C GLN A 239 -7.84 -6.20 27.26
N LEU A 240 -7.65 -6.12 25.95
CA LEU A 240 -8.34 -5.12 25.14
C LEU A 240 -9.83 -5.47 24.97
N PRO A 241 -10.72 -4.47 24.90
CA PRO A 241 -12.15 -4.66 24.69
C PRO A 241 -12.45 -5.43 23.40
N LYS A 242 -13.50 -6.25 23.42
CA LYS A 242 -13.96 -7.02 22.24
C LYS A 242 -14.19 -6.13 21.02
N GLY A 243 -13.62 -6.54 19.89
CA GLY A 243 -13.65 -5.80 18.62
C GLY A 243 -12.45 -4.89 18.41
N SER A 244 -11.46 -4.91 19.33
CA SER A 244 -10.15 -4.31 19.10
C SER A 244 -9.43 -5.03 17.96
N LYS A 245 -8.65 -4.29 17.18
CA LYS A 245 -7.91 -4.83 16.03
C LYS A 245 -6.54 -4.16 15.88
N LEU A 246 -5.54 -4.97 15.58
CA LEU A 246 -4.20 -4.51 15.23
C LEU A 246 -4.04 -4.57 13.71
N MET A 247 -4.02 -3.41 13.05
CA MET A 247 -3.97 -3.26 11.61
C MET A 247 -2.56 -2.81 11.19
N LEU A 248 -1.85 -3.65 10.47
CA LEU A 248 -0.43 -3.48 10.16
C LEU A 248 -0.22 -3.30 8.64
N GLY A 249 0.63 -2.37 8.26
CA GLY A 249 0.98 -2.18 6.86
C GLY A 249 2.26 -1.39 6.67
N GLY A 250 2.84 -1.50 5.46
CA GLY A 250 4.02 -0.76 5.08
C GLY A 250 5.36 -1.41 5.46
N GLY A 251 5.36 -2.65 5.96
CA GLY A 251 6.56 -3.42 6.27
C GLY A 251 7.42 -2.83 7.41
N TRP A 252 8.55 -3.49 7.68
CA TRP A 252 9.48 -3.12 8.77
C TRP A 252 10.33 -1.89 8.46
N LYS A 253 10.34 -1.40 7.21
CA LYS A 253 11.07 -0.19 6.78
C LYS A 253 12.57 -0.28 7.09
N GLN A 254 13.10 0.72 7.80
CA GLN A 254 14.51 0.77 8.22
C GLN A 254 14.87 -0.27 9.31
N PHE A 255 13.88 -0.99 9.85
CA PHE A 255 14.04 -1.97 10.92
C PHE A 255 13.99 -3.41 10.41
N TYR A 256 14.41 -3.65 9.17
CA TYR A 256 14.46 -5.02 8.61
C TYR A 256 15.34 -5.97 9.40
N ALA A 257 16.42 -5.46 10.04
CA ALA A 257 17.31 -6.26 10.86
C ALA A 257 16.64 -6.78 12.15
N GLU A 258 15.60 -6.10 12.61
CA GLU A 258 14.81 -6.44 13.80
C GLU A 258 13.51 -7.17 13.45
N GLU A 259 13.30 -7.51 12.17
CA GLU A 259 12.11 -8.22 11.73
C GLU A 259 12.03 -9.60 12.39
N VAL A 260 10.88 -9.90 12.95
CA VAL A 260 10.58 -11.18 13.59
C VAL A 260 9.53 -11.94 12.77
N ASP A 261 9.52 -13.25 12.92
CA ASP A 261 8.48 -14.04 12.28
C ASP A 261 7.08 -13.72 12.83
N LYS A 262 6.05 -14.01 12.02
CA LYS A 262 4.67 -13.69 12.37
C LYS A 262 4.19 -14.40 13.63
N ALA A 263 4.62 -15.64 13.86
CA ALA A 263 4.19 -16.40 15.03
C ALA A 263 4.69 -15.75 16.34
N GLN A 264 5.94 -15.28 16.36
CA GLN A 264 6.49 -14.54 17.51
C GLN A 264 5.75 -13.22 17.71
N PHE A 265 5.48 -12.48 16.62
CA PHE A 265 4.74 -11.23 16.70
C PHE A 265 3.35 -11.43 17.27
N TYR A 266 2.61 -12.44 16.79
CA TYR A 266 1.24 -12.72 17.24
C TYR A 266 1.19 -13.26 18.66
N ALA A 267 2.15 -14.10 19.05
CA ALA A 267 2.28 -14.57 20.43
C ALA A 267 2.48 -13.40 21.41
N LEU A 268 3.32 -12.42 21.05
CA LEU A 268 3.54 -11.23 21.87
C LEU A 268 2.28 -10.35 21.94
N ALA A 269 1.57 -10.16 20.82
CA ALA A 269 0.30 -9.42 20.79
C ALA A 269 -0.76 -10.07 21.67
N LYS A 270 -0.86 -11.41 21.66
CA LYS A 270 -1.72 -12.17 22.56
C LYS A 270 -1.34 -11.98 24.03
N LYS A 271 -0.04 -12.13 24.33
CA LYS A 271 0.51 -12.01 25.70
C LYS A 271 0.28 -10.62 26.30
N VAL A 272 0.52 -9.57 25.52
CA VAL A 272 0.57 -8.19 26.03
C VAL A 272 -0.75 -7.45 25.90
N LEU A 273 -1.48 -7.67 24.81
CA LEU A 273 -2.69 -6.91 24.45
C LEU A 273 -3.96 -7.77 24.54
N GLY A 274 -3.85 -9.09 24.72
CA GLY A 274 -4.97 -10.02 24.71
C GLY A 274 -5.64 -10.14 23.33
N LEU A 275 -4.94 -9.82 22.25
CA LEU A 275 -5.45 -9.94 20.88
C LEU A 275 -5.22 -11.36 20.36
N ASP A 276 -6.25 -11.95 19.79
CA ASP A 276 -6.14 -13.19 19.05
C ASP A 276 -5.62 -12.92 17.63
N ASP A 277 -5.07 -13.95 17.00
CA ASP A 277 -4.61 -13.95 15.63
C ASP A 277 -5.62 -13.34 14.65
N ARG A 278 -6.89 -13.74 14.73
CA ARG A 278 -8.01 -13.19 13.95
C ARG A 278 -8.23 -11.68 14.10
N ASP A 279 -7.69 -11.05 15.14
CA ASP A 279 -7.83 -9.62 15.41
C ASP A 279 -6.62 -8.82 14.88
N ILE A 280 -5.59 -9.52 14.35
CA ILE A 280 -4.45 -8.93 13.65
C ILE A 280 -4.75 -8.96 12.16
N VAL A 281 -4.58 -7.82 11.49
CA VAL A 281 -4.91 -7.63 10.09
C VAL A 281 -3.72 -6.97 9.40
N GLU A 282 -3.27 -7.57 8.32
CA GLU A 282 -2.16 -7.05 7.53
C GLU A 282 -2.66 -6.42 6.23
N PHE A 283 -1.95 -5.37 5.80
CA PHE A 283 -2.22 -4.67 4.54
C PHE A 283 -0.97 -4.64 3.67
N PHE A 284 -1.17 -4.91 2.40
CA PHE A 284 -0.16 -4.68 1.36
C PHE A 284 -0.66 -3.63 0.37
N GLY A 285 0.25 -2.83 -0.17
CA GLY A 285 -0.02 -1.85 -1.22
C GLY A 285 1.15 -0.91 -1.43
N ALA A 286 1.16 -0.26 -2.58
CA ALA A 286 2.14 0.75 -2.97
C ALA A 286 1.44 2.03 -3.42
N VAL A 287 2.11 3.17 -3.33
CA VAL A 287 1.58 4.45 -3.82
C VAL A 287 1.39 4.39 -5.33
N GLU A 288 2.30 3.71 -6.01
CA GLU A 288 2.32 3.49 -7.45
C GLU A 288 1.34 2.39 -7.90
N HIS A 289 0.72 1.67 -6.97
CA HIS A 289 -0.36 0.72 -7.23
C HIS A 289 -1.42 0.86 -6.12
N PRO A 290 -2.36 1.81 -6.27
CA PRO A 290 -3.26 2.22 -5.20
C PRO A 290 -4.40 1.23 -4.93
N ILE A 291 -4.14 -0.06 -5.06
CA ILE A 291 -5.03 -1.14 -4.66
C ILE A 291 -4.72 -1.53 -3.23
N PHE A 292 -5.77 -1.67 -2.46
CA PHE A 292 -5.70 -2.04 -1.05
C PHE A 292 -5.85 -3.55 -0.92
N TYR A 293 -4.77 -4.25 -0.62
CA TYR A 293 -4.83 -5.68 -0.31
C TYR A 293 -4.95 -5.84 1.20
N ASN A 294 -5.98 -6.54 1.60
CA ASN A 294 -6.24 -6.92 2.97
C ASN A 294 -6.07 -8.42 3.08
N ASP A 295 -5.37 -8.89 4.09
CA ASP A 295 -5.19 -10.32 4.32
C ASP A 295 -6.52 -11.03 4.62
N CYS A 296 -6.58 -12.32 4.37
CA CYS A 296 -7.67 -13.20 4.80
C CYS A 296 -7.44 -13.69 6.25
N GLN A 297 -8.27 -14.60 6.73
CA GLN A 297 -8.10 -15.18 8.09
C GLN A 297 -6.87 -16.08 8.24
N ARG A 298 -6.22 -16.45 7.13
CA ARG A 298 -4.96 -17.19 7.07
C ARG A 298 -3.75 -16.28 6.85
N HIS A 299 -3.96 -14.96 6.90
CA HIS A 299 -2.93 -13.93 6.65
C HIS A 299 -2.31 -13.99 5.26
N HIS A 300 -3.11 -14.35 4.23
CA HIS A 300 -2.72 -14.33 2.83
C HIS A 300 -3.40 -13.16 2.11
N PHE A 301 -2.66 -12.47 1.21
CA PHE A 301 -3.14 -11.35 0.43
C PHE A 301 -3.82 -11.83 -0.85
N HIS A 302 -5.11 -12.14 -0.78
CA HIS A 302 -5.88 -12.51 -1.96
C HIS A 302 -6.02 -11.36 -2.95
N VAL A 303 -5.91 -11.69 -4.24
CA VAL A 303 -6.00 -10.71 -5.32
C VAL A 303 -7.46 -10.28 -5.50
N PRO A 304 -7.77 -8.98 -5.32
CA PRO A 304 -9.14 -8.52 -5.52
C PRO A 304 -9.45 -8.32 -7.01
N VAL A 305 -10.72 -8.30 -7.38
CA VAL A 305 -11.21 -8.10 -8.76
C VAL A 305 -10.67 -6.83 -9.42
N TYR A 306 -10.16 -5.90 -8.65
CA TYR A 306 -9.59 -4.62 -9.11
C TYR A 306 -8.16 -4.71 -9.58
N SER A 307 -7.52 -5.87 -9.41
CA SER A 307 -6.11 -6.12 -9.75
C SER A 307 -5.91 -7.48 -10.40
N ARG A 308 -4.79 -7.60 -11.11
CA ARG A 308 -4.15 -8.86 -11.47
C ARG A 308 -2.67 -8.77 -11.09
N ILE A 309 -2.07 -9.90 -10.80
CA ILE A 309 -0.65 -9.99 -10.42
C ILE A 309 0.03 -10.95 -11.38
N ILE A 310 1.17 -10.56 -11.89
CA ILE A 310 2.06 -11.39 -12.68
C ILE A 310 3.39 -11.46 -11.95
N ILE A 311 3.88 -12.64 -11.73
CA ILE A 311 5.24 -12.84 -11.23
C ILE A 311 6.16 -12.98 -12.43
N ARG A 312 7.29 -12.29 -12.41
CA ARG A 312 8.25 -12.26 -13.52
C ARG A 312 9.62 -12.76 -13.09
N ASP A 313 10.24 -13.53 -13.95
CA ASP A 313 11.62 -13.96 -13.75
C ASP A 313 12.55 -12.72 -13.63
N PRO A 314 13.43 -12.64 -12.62
CA PRO A 314 14.26 -11.46 -12.40
C PRO A 314 15.28 -11.18 -13.50
N LYS A 315 15.65 -12.18 -14.33
CA LYS A 315 16.66 -12.06 -15.39
C LYS A 315 16.03 -11.75 -16.75
N THR A 316 14.98 -12.51 -17.11
CA THR A 316 14.34 -12.41 -18.42
C THR A 316 13.16 -11.47 -18.45
N LEU A 317 12.58 -11.16 -17.27
CA LEU A 317 11.35 -10.40 -17.06
C LEU A 317 10.11 -11.03 -17.71
N ALA A 318 10.23 -12.26 -18.18
CA ALA A 318 9.11 -13.05 -18.67
C ALA A 318 8.18 -13.48 -17.52
N PRO A 319 6.87 -13.60 -17.76
CA PRO A 319 5.95 -14.19 -16.79
C PRO A 319 6.37 -15.61 -16.39
N VAL A 320 6.22 -15.96 -15.12
CA VAL A 320 6.45 -17.32 -14.60
C VAL A 320 5.14 -17.90 -14.07
N PRO A 321 5.00 -19.24 -14.02
CA PRO A 321 3.82 -19.92 -13.48
C PRO A 321 3.61 -19.59 -11.98
N ASN A 322 2.37 -19.71 -11.51
CA ASN A 322 2.04 -19.67 -10.09
C ASN A 322 2.90 -20.66 -9.29
N GLY A 323 3.22 -20.34 -8.06
CA GLY A 323 4.13 -21.11 -7.20
C GLY A 323 5.62 -20.82 -7.45
N THR A 324 5.99 -20.07 -8.49
CA THR A 324 7.38 -19.71 -8.79
C THR A 324 7.72 -18.33 -8.23
N PRO A 325 8.82 -18.18 -7.45
CA PRO A 325 9.28 -16.88 -6.97
C PRO A 325 9.77 -15.96 -8.10
N GLY A 326 9.50 -14.66 -7.98
CA GLY A 326 9.98 -13.66 -8.93
C GLY A 326 9.58 -12.23 -8.56
N LEU A 327 9.81 -11.30 -9.47
CA LEU A 327 9.45 -9.89 -9.31
C LEU A 327 7.93 -9.70 -9.43
N VAL A 328 7.37 -8.90 -8.54
CA VAL A 328 5.92 -8.65 -8.49
C VAL A 328 5.54 -7.54 -9.46
N ASN A 329 4.80 -7.88 -10.51
CA ASN A 329 4.18 -6.94 -11.43
C ASN A 329 2.68 -6.84 -11.13
N LEU A 330 2.25 -5.65 -10.74
CA LEU A 330 0.88 -5.34 -10.32
C LEU A 330 0.13 -4.65 -11.47
N ILE A 331 -1.06 -5.13 -11.81
CA ILE A 331 -1.87 -4.60 -12.90
C ILE A 331 -3.21 -4.14 -12.35
N SER A 332 -3.59 -2.88 -12.63
CA SER A 332 -4.90 -2.35 -12.25
C SER A 332 -5.36 -1.21 -13.16
N PRO A 333 -6.61 -1.24 -13.64
CA PRO A 333 -7.19 -0.13 -14.40
C PRO A 333 -7.74 0.98 -13.50
N MET A 334 -7.31 1.09 -12.25
CA MET A 334 -7.90 2.01 -11.28
C MET A 334 -7.60 3.47 -11.61
N ASP A 335 -6.33 3.81 -11.83
CA ASP A 335 -5.91 5.21 -11.95
C ASP A 335 -5.99 5.71 -13.39
N ILE A 336 -6.55 6.92 -13.54
CA ILE A 336 -6.61 7.66 -14.80
C ILE A 336 -5.68 8.86 -14.76
N GLY A 337 -5.47 9.42 -13.57
CA GLY A 337 -4.65 10.62 -13.39
C GLY A 337 -3.19 10.38 -13.72
N THR A 338 -2.69 9.19 -13.38
CA THR A 338 -1.33 8.70 -13.65
C THR A 338 -1.44 7.35 -14.35
N PRO A 339 -0.61 7.03 -15.37
CA PRO A 339 -0.66 5.76 -16.08
C PRO A 339 -0.06 4.64 -15.22
N LEU A 340 -0.86 4.08 -14.31
CA LEU A 340 -0.46 3.02 -13.36
C LEU A 340 -1.03 1.64 -13.74
N LEU A 341 -1.38 1.43 -15.02
CA LEU A 341 -2.04 0.19 -15.43
C LEU A 341 -1.20 -1.05 -15.12
N SER A 342 0.10 -1.01 -15.40
CA SER A 342 1.05 -2.11 -15.12
C SER A 342 2.29 -1.54 -14.44
N VAL A 343 2.53 -1.92 -13.19
CA VAL A 343 3.63 -1.41 -12.38
C VAL A 343 4.48 -2.56 -11.85
N MET A 344 5.78 -2.52 -12.15
CA MET A 344 6.76 -3.43 -11.57
C MET A 344 7.24 -2.86 -10.24
N THR A 345 7.03 -3.60 -9.17
CA THR A 345 7.53 -3.23 -7.85
C THR A 345 8.95 -3.74 -7.62
N ASP A 346 9.57 -3.27 -6.53
CA ASP A 346 10.86 -3.77 -6.07
C ASP A 346 10.68 -4.98 -5.14
N ASP A 347 9.50 -5.58 -5.10
CA ASP A 347 9.18 -6.69 -4.21
C ASP A 347 9.38 -8.03 -4.94
N LEU A 348 9.96 -9.00 -4.24
CA LEU A 348 9.94 -10.42 -4.60
C LEU A 348 8.72 -11.07 -3.97
N GLY A 349 8.07 -11.93 -4.73
CA GLY A 349 6.90 -12.65 -4.24
C GLY A 349 6.59 -13.91 -5.03
N VAL A 350 5.60 -14.62 -4.55
CA VAL A 350 5.02 -15.80 -5.19
C VAL A 350 3.52 -15.58 -5.31
N LEU A 351 2.96 -15.87 -6.46
CA LEU A 351 1.51 -15.95 -6.63
C LEU A 351 1.09 -17.41 -6.49
N HIS A 352 0.29 -17.68 -5.49
CA HIS A 352 -0.24 -19.02 -5.19
C HIS A 352 -1.65 -19.18 -5.70
N ASP A 353 -2.05 -20.41 -5.98
CA ASP A 353 -3.42 -20.72 -6.39
C ASP A 353 -4.40 -20.61 -5.21
N ALA A 354 -5.65 -20.30 -5.50
CA ALA A 354 -6.70 -20.10 -4.49
C ALA A 354 -6.88 -21.30 -3.55
N CYS A 355 -6.77 -22.52 -4.08
CA CYS A 355 -6.96 -23.76 -3.31
C CYS A 355 -5.90 -23.97 -2.22
N GLU A 356 -4.71 -23.38 -2.36
CA GLU A 356 -3.61 -23.53 -1.40
C GLU A 356 -3.86 -22.75 -0.10
N CYS A 357 -4.76 -21.76 -0.09
CA CYS A 357 -5.03 -20.96 1.10
C CYS A 357 -5.93 -21.66 2.14
N GLY A 358 -6.97 -22.34 1.70
CA GLY A 358 -7.97 -22.98 2.57
C GLY A 358 -8.86 -22.01 3.36
N CYS A 359 -8.91 -20.72 2.99
CA CYS A 359 -9.78 -19.74 3.66
C CYS A 359 -11.19 -19.64 3.07
N GLY A 360 -11.44 -20.32 1.93
CA GLY A 360 -12.73 -20.34 1.22
C GLY A 360 -12.88 -19.26 0.14
N LEU A 361 -11.89 -18.40 -0.10
CA LEU A 361 -11.88 -17.45 -1.23
C LEU A 361 -11.37 -18.15 -2.49
N ASP A 362 -12.11 -18.02 -3.61
CA ASP A 362 -11.70 -18.53 -4.92
C ASP A 362 -10.92 -17.46 -5.72
N SER A 363 -9.84 -16.98 -5.12
CA SER A 363 -8.95 -15.98 -5.69
C SER A 363 -7.50 -16.34 -5.35
N PRO A 364 -6.54 -16.29 -6.30
CA PRO A 364 -5.13 -16.49 -6.01
C PRO A 364 -4.65 -15.48 -4.95
N TRP A 365 -3.56 -15.82 -4.28
CA TRP A 365 -3.02 -14.97 -3.23
C TRP A 365 -1.51 -14.74 -3.39
N LEU A 366 -1.09 -13.54 -3.02
CA LEU A 366 0.28 -13.07 -3.09
C LEU A 366 0.99 -13.30 -1.76
N GLU A 367 2.14 -13.95 -1.81
CA GLU A 367 3.13 -13.98 -0.76
C GLU A 367 4.26 -13.01 -1.10
N ILE A 368 4.62 -12.14 -0.15
CA ILE A 368 5.77 -11.24 -0.28
C ILE A 368 6.96 -11.86 0.44
N LEU A 369 8.01 -12.17 -0.31
CA LEU A 369 9.23 -12.77 0.21
C LEU A 369 10.24 -11.74 0.71
N GLY A 370 10.19 -10.50 0.17
CA GLY A 370 11.11 -9.44 0.54
C GLY A 370 11.26 -8.38 -0.54
N ARG A 371 12.26 -7.51 -0.38
CA ARG A 371 12.60 -6.48 -1.38
C ARG A 371 13.94 -6.75 -2.03
N VAL A 372 13.98 -6.61 -3.35
CA VAL A 372 15.24 -6.61 -4.09
C VAL A 372 15.94 -5.27 -3.89
N GLY A 373 17.23 -5.29 -3.59
CA GLY A 373 18.01 -4.07 -3.53
C GLY A 373 18.02 -3.35 -4.88
N LEU A 374 17.91 -2.02 -4.87
CA LEU A 374 17.88 -1.14 -6.05
C LEU A 374 18.98 -1.38 -7.11
N ARG A 375 20.01 -2.15 -6.78
CA ARG A 375 21.12 -2.45 -7.70
C ARG A 375 20.72 -3.41 -8.83
N ASP A 376 19.77 -4.30 -8.59
CA ASP A 376 19.44 -5.39 -9.52
C ASP A 376 18.33 -5.04 -10.52
N ILE A 377 17.54 -3.97 -10.24
CA ILE A 377 16.45 -3.50 -11.12
C ILE A 377 16.89 -2.29 -12.00
N LYS A 378 18.15 -1.89 -11.92
CA LYS A 378 18.66 -0.70 -12.63
C LYS A 378 18.49 -0.75 -14.15
N THR A 379 18.47 -1.93 -14.75
CA THR A 379 18.40 -2.10 -16.21
C THR A 379 17.04 -1.67 -16.78
N CYS A 380 15.91 -2.03 -16.13
CA CYS A 380 14.58 -1.68 -16.64
C CYS A 380 14.22 -0.20 -16.44
N ALA A 381 14.59 0.38 -15.28
CA ALA A 381 14.39 1.81 -15.05
C ALA A 381 15.28 2.68 -15.94
N ALA A 382 16.48 2.20 -16.30
CA ALA A 382 17.38 2.87 -17.24
C ALA A 382 16.80 2.85 -18.65
N GLY A 383 16.28 1.72 -19.13
CA GLY A 383 15.63 1.61 -20.45
C GLY A 383 14.45 2.56 -20.61
N ALA A 384 13.50 2.56 -19.66
CA ALA A 384 12.36 3.48 -19.71
C ALA A 384 12.77 4.97 -19.65
N SER A 385 13.81 5.30 -18.88
CA SER A 385 14.35 6.68 -18.82
C SER A 385 15.03 7.10 -20.12
N GLU A 386 15.71 6.17 -20.79
CA GLU A 386 16.39 6.42 -22.06
C GLU A 386 15.41 6.69 -23.20
N ILE A 387 14.30 5.94 -23.25
CA ILE A 387 13.21 6.16 -24.19
C ILE A 387 12.61 7.57 -24.03
N LEU A 388 12.32 7.96 -22.77
CA LEU A 388 11.75 9.28 -22.48
C LEU A 388 12.71 10.43 -22.80
N ASN A 389 14.03 10.23 -22.65
CA ASN A 389 15.02 11.24 -23.05
C ASN A 389 15.04 11.44 -24.57
N LYS A 390 14.84 10.37 -25.36
CA LYS A 390 14.74 10.47 -26.83
C LYS A 390 13.50 11.26 -27.28
N VAL A 391 12.40 11.15 -26.54
CA VAL A 391 11.14 11.87 -26.83
C VAL A 391 11.26 13.36 -26.51
N GLU A 392 11.96 13.76 -25.44
CA GLU A 392 12.18 15.18 -25.08
C GLU A 392 13.07 15.92 -26.09
N VAL A 393 13.94 15.21 -26.82
CA VAL A 393 14.77 15.80 -27.88
C VAL A 393 13.98 15.95 -29.19
N ALA A 394 12.82 15.28 -29.33
CA ALA A 394 11.96 15.30 -30.52
C ALA A 394 10.75 16.24 -30.41
N LEU A 395 10.54 16.91 -29.26
CA LEU A 395 9.55 17.94 -29.00
C LEU A 395 10.23 19.32 -28.86
#